data_16f37dde008993de7d17ce9b5e765f10
#
_entry.id   16f37dde008993de7d17ce9b5e765f10
#
_cell.length_a   1.000
_cell.length_b   1.000
_cell.length_c   1.000
_cell.angle_alpha   90.00
_cell.angle_beta   90.00
_cell.angle_gamma   90.00
#
_symmetry.space_group_name_H-M   'P 1'
#
loop_
_entity.id
_entity.type
_entity.pdbx_description
1 polymer ?
#
loop_
_entity_poly.entity_id
_entity_poly.type
_entity_poly.pdbx_seq_one_letter_code
_entity_poly.pdbx_strand_id
1 'polypeptide(L)'
;MKRYFDAHLYFANWGSSSLMLRLPLSALDKTVLAEFVRPTLSDAGSGFADALELISTAEHWVLAWRFNDDSGYSDRFCDEEEENWLDRLLPLRDELLGGDSRPLYLGWLARVCAGELGDADVEPPLPAGLASLTAAQQALVEYLQLDPDWLAAAAQASPPQQASSSEEEAVSLWLAEQTPEALRASVALLLAGRAQEAQQGVRQAYLAWQSARRPSAEALPRRSLAQIRSGIAQAREQRLEREKAAQAVLAAKQKAAREVQLVKLAARSAQVWQEIDTSLQRGSGVGYDQALRLIVELHDALKHVGQESAFQLRLLTLMQVHGTRKAWVARLKQAGLLTSIAP
;
A
#
# COMPACT_ATOMS: atom_id res chain seq x y z
N MET A 1 8.87 -16.44 -21.28
CA MET A 1 9.24 -16.82 -19.91
C MET A 1 10.13 -18.03 -19.95
N LYS A 2 11.31 -17.99 -19.34
CA LYS A 2 12.23 -19.14 -19.35
C LYS A 2 11.65 -20.27 -18.47
N ARG A 3 11.98 -21.53 -18.82
CA ARG A 3 11.42 -22.77 -18.24
C ARG A 3 11.51 -22.88 -16.69
N TYR A 4 12.29 -22.01 -16.05
CA TYR A 4 12.66 -22.12 -14.64
C TYR A 4 12.08 -21.03 -13.73
N PHE A 5 11.31 -20.06 -14.25
CA PHE A 5 10.81 -18.95 -13.44
C PHE A 5 9.28 -18.99 -13.32
N ASP A 6 8.78 -18.86 -12.10
CA ASP A 6 7.35 -18.78 -11.80
C ASP A 6 6.79 -17.36 -11.87
N ALA A 7 7.67 -16.36 -11.78
CA ALA A 7 7.34 -14.95 -11.95
C ALA A 7 8.41 -14.25 -12.81
N HIS A 8 7.99 -13.24 -13.54
CA HIS A 8 8.87 -12.39 -14.33
C HIS A 8 8.31 -10.98 -14.35
N LEU A 9 9.14 -10.01 -13.99
CA LEU A 9 8.82 -8.60 -14.05
C LEU A 9 9.78 -7.92 -15.04
N TYR A 10 9.24 -7.14 -15.95
CA TYR A 10 9.99 -6.42 -16.96
C TYR A 10 9.58 -4.96 -16.98
N PHE A 11 10.55 -4.07 -17.02
CA PHE A 11 10.38 -2.65 -17.21
C PHE A 11 11.16 -2.22 -18.43
N ALA A 12 10.49 -1.53 -19.35
CA ALA A 12 11.14 -0.88 -20.47
C ALA A 12 11.38 0.59 -20.14
N ASN A 13 12.51 1.13 -20.57
CA ASN A 13 12.87 2.52 -20.36
C ASN A 13 11.99 3.53 -21.13
N TRP A 14 11.08 3.06 -21.96
CA TRP A 14 10.06 3.89 -22.64
C TRP A 14 8.66 3.84 -22.02
N GLY A 15 8.55 3.37 -20.77
CA GLY A 15 7.30 3.41 -20.00
C GLY A 15 6.45 2.14 -20.04
N SER A 16 6.80 1.12 -20.84
CA SER A 16 6.09 -0.15 -20.83
C SER A 16 6.61 -1.08 -19.75
N SER A 17 5.70 -1.74 -19.03
CA SER A 17 6.07 -2.76 -18.05
C SER A 17 5.17 -4.00 -18.15
N SER A 18 5.67 -5.16 -17.74
CA SER A 18 4.88 -6.39 -17.68
C SER A 18 5.25 -7.26 -16.49
N LEU A 19 4.23 -7.64 -15.71
CA LEU A 19 4.29 -8.69 -14.71
C LEU A 19 3.74 -9.97 -15.33
N MET A 20 4.49 -11.06 -15.28
CA MET A 20 4.05 -12.38 -15.72
C MET A 20 4.13 -13.36 -14.56
N LEU A 21 3.03 -14.07 -14.30
CA LEU A 21 2.96 -15.13 -13.31
C LEU A 21 2.62 -16.46 -14.00
N ARG A 22 3.37 -17.49 -13.69
CA ARG A 22 3.16 -18.85 -14.18
C ARG A 22 2.44 -19.69 -13.13
N LEU A 23 1.33 -20.30 -13.53
CA LEU A 23 0.49 -21.15 -12.70
C LEU A 23 0.30 -22.52 -13.37
N PRO A 24 0.21 -23.63 -12.61
CA PRO A 24 -0.20 -24.91 -13.17
C PRO A 24 -1.58 -24.83 -13.82
N LEU A 25 -1.84 -25.62 -14.86
CA LEU A 25 -3.17 -25.66 -15.50
C LEU A 25 -4.28 -26.07 -14.55
N SER A 26 -3.96 -26.83 -13.50
CA SER A 26 -4.90 -27.24 -12.45
C SER A 26 -5.28 -26.15 -11.45
N ALA A 27 -4.56 -25.02 -11.44
CA ALA A 27 -4.76 -23.96 -10.45
C ALA A 27 -6.03 -23.14 -10.70
N LEU A 28 -6.37 -22.95 -11.99
CA LEU A 28 -7.52 -22.13 -12.39
C LEU A 28 -8.25 -22.79 -13.54
N ASP A 29 -9.58 -22.77 -13.49
CA ASP A 29 -10.39 -23.27 -14.57
C ASP A 29 -10.34 -22.34 -15.79
N LYS A 30 -10.17 -22.93 -16.97
CA LYS A 30 -10.13 -22.21 -18.25
C LYS A 30 -11.39 -21.36 -18.48
N THR A 31 -12.55 -21.86 -18.08
CA THR A 31 -13.83 -21.14 -18.23
C THR A 31 -13.89 -19.91 -17.36
N VAL A 32 -13.37 -19.99 -16.12
CA VAL A 32 -13.25 -18.86 -15.22
C VAL A 32 -12.27 -17.82 -15.77
N LEU A 33 -11.10 -18.26 -16.23
CA LEU A 33 -10.11 -17.36 -16.81
C LEU A 33 -10.64 -16.63 -18.05
N ALA A 34 -11.39 -17.32 -18.90
CA ALA A 34 -11.98 -16.74 -20.11
C ALA A 34 -13.01 -15.64 -19.83
N GLU A 35 -13.54 -15.55 -18.62
CA GLU A 35 -14.44 -14.47 -18.22
C GLU A 35 -13.71 -13.13 -17.99
N PHE A 36 -12.47 -13.19 -17.53
CA PHE A 36 -11.65 -12.00 -17.27
C PHE A 36 -10.85 -11.56 -18.50
N VAL A 37 -10.51 -12.51 -19.38
CA VAL A 37 -9.64 -12.31 -20.54
C VAL A 37 -10.43 -12.63 -21.81
N ARG A 38 -11.51 -11.89 -22.07
CA ARG A 38 -12.25 -12.01 -23.32
C ARG A 38 -11.46 -11.35 -24.45
N PRO A 39 -11.52 -11.90 -25.67
CA PRO A 39 -10.91 -11.23 -26.81
C PRO A 39 -11.55 -9.84 -26.98
N THR A 40 -10.71 -8.84 -27.10
CA THR A 40 -11.12 -7.46 -27.40
C THR A 40 -11.87 -7.42 -28.73
N LEU A 41 -12.99 -6.71 -28.79
CA LEU A 41 -13.74 -6.44 -30.01
C LEU A 41 -13.00 -5.46 -30.95
N SER A 42 -11.81 -5.00 -30.61
CA SER A 42 -11.09 -4.06 -31.44
C SER A 42 -10.35 -4.73 -32.56
N ASP A 43 -10.95 -4.68 -33.76
CA ASP A 43 -10.25 -4.79 -35.07
C ASP A 43 -9.26 -3.61 -35.27
N ALA A 44 -9.02 -2.84 -34.22
CA ALA A 44 -8.10 -1.72 -34.23
C ALA A 44 -6.69 -2.24 -34.03
N GLY A 45 -5.93 -2.27 -35.09
CA GLY A 45 -4.49 -2.53 -35.13
C GLY A 45 -3.65 -1.56 -34.30
N SER A 46 -3.97 -1.38 -33.01
CA SER A 46 -3.08 -0.79 -32.03
C SER A 46 -2.09 -1.87 -31.65
N GLY A 47 -0.83 -1.71 -32.03
CA GLY A 47 0.24 -2.66 -31.77
C GLY A 47 0.61 -2.77 -30.28
N PHE A 48 -0.32 -2.44 -29.37
CA PHE A 48 -0.17 -2.57 -27.92
C PHE A 48 -0.87 -3.85 -27.46
N ALA A 49 -0.16 -4.64 -26.67
CA ALA A 49 -0.71 -5.84 -26.06
C ALA A 49 -1.70 -5.47 -24.95
N ASP A 50 -2.76 -6.27 -24.78
CA ASP A 50 -3.80 -6.09 -23.77
C ASP A 50 -3.24 -5.92 -22.35
N ALA A 51 -3.89 -5.10 -21.51
CA ALA A 51 -3.47 -4.87 -20.12
C ALA A 51 -3.53 -6.15 -19.26
N LEU A 52 -4.39 -7.12 -19.61
CA LEU A 52 -4.39 -8.48 -19.08
C LEU A 52 -4.41 -9.48 -20.20
N GLU A 53 -3.42 -10.36 -20.27
CA GLU A 53 -3.31 -11.42 -21.28
C GLU A 53 -3.17 -12.79 -20.62
N LEU A 54 -3.76 -13.80 -21.21
CA LEU A 54 -3.64 -15.20 -20.84
C LEU A 54 -2.92 -15.97 -21.94
N ILE A 55 -1.77 -16.55 -21.60
CA ILE A 55 -1.01 -17.42 -22.50
C ILE A 55 -1.09 -18.85 -21.97
N SER A 56 -1.55 -19.78 -22.81
CA SER A 56 -1.60 -21.20 -22.48
C SER A 56 -0.36 -21.91 -22.99
N THR A 57 0.26 -22.72 -22.15
CA THR A 57 1.32 -23.67 -22.52
C THR A 57 0.83 -25.09 -22.26
N ALA A 58 1.65 -26.10 -22.59
CA ALA A 58 1.28 -27.50 -22.39
C ALA A 58 1.02 -27.87 -20.92
N GLU A 59 1.64 -27.16 -19.97
CA GLU A 59 1.61 -27.51 -18.54
C GLU A 59 1.15 -26.34 -17.64
N HIS A 60 1.12 -25.11 -18.16
CA HIS A 60 0.93 -23.92 -17.34
C HIS A 60 0.07 -22.86 -18.03
N TRP A 61 -0.63 -22.10 -17.22
CA TRP A 61 -1.11 -20.77 -17.53
C TRP A 61 -0.01 -19.76 -17.28
N VAL A 62 0.14 -18.78 -18.16
CA VAL A 62 0.93 -17.56 -17.91
C VAL A 62 -0.01 -16.38 -18.01
N LEU A 63 -0.23 -15.74 -16.86
CA LEU A 63 -0.98 -14.49 -16.77
C LEU A 63 0.01 -13.34 -16.91
N ALA A 64 -0.30 -12.39 -17.77
CA ALA A 64 0.51 -11.20 -17.99
C ALA A 64 -0.33 -9.95 -17.75
N TRP A 65 0.06 -9.15 -16.76
CA TRP A 65 -0.45 -7.79 -16.56
C TRP A 65 0.52 -6.82 -17.20
N ARG A 66 0.02 -5.96 -18.07
CA ARG A 66 0.82 -4.96 -18.77
C ARG A 66 0.33 -3.56 -18.48
N PHE A 67 1.26 -2.68 -18.33
CA PHE A 67 1.03 -1.26 -18.20
C PHE A 67 1.88 -0.51 -19.22
N ASN A 68 1.24 0.41 -19.96
CA ASN A 68 1.91 1.27 -20.92
C ASN A 68 1.67 2.71 -20.49
N ASP A 69 2.75 3.45 -20.27
CA ASP A 69 2.70 4.87 -19.98
C ASP A 69 2.96 5.65 -21.27
N ASP A 70 1.89 6.17 -21.88
CA ASP A 70 1.99 6.96 -23.11
C ASP A 70 2.62 8.34 -22.89
N SER A 71 2.86 8.75 -21.64
CA SER A 71 3.51 10.03 -21.33
C SER A 71 5.00 10.04 -21.71
N GLY A 72 5.58 8.88 -21.99
CA GLY A 72 6.99 8.74 -22.42
C GLY A 72 8.00 9.07 -21.32
N TYR A 73 7.57 9.34 -20.10
CA TYR A 73 8.42 9.71 -18.97
C TYR A 73 8.11 8.81 -17.76
N SER A 74 8.81 7.72 -17.65
CA SER A 74 8.68 6.83 -16.50
C SER A 74 9.86 6.99 -15.55
N ASP A 75 9.86 8.05 -14.75
CA ASP A 75 10.80 8.25 -13.63
C ASP A 75 10.52 7.29 -12.45
N ARG A 76 9.41 6.53 -12.52
CA ARG A 76 8.89 5.69 -11.43
C ARG A 76 9.79 4.53 -11.04
N PHE A 77 10.74 4.17 -11.88
CA PHE A 77 11.61 3.00 -11.70
C PHE A 77 13.09 3.38 -11.70
N CYS A 78 13.40 4.69 -11.67
CA CYS A 78 14.76 5.22 -11.71
C CYS A 78 15.29 5.71 -10.37
N ASP A 79 14.46 5.77 -9.31
CA ASP A 79 14.92 6.15 -7.99
C ASP A 79 15.71 5.01 -7.35
N GLU A 80 16.86 5.36 -6.76
CA GLU A 80 17.79 4.43 -6.09
C GLU A 80 17.18 3.71 -4.86
N GLU A 81 16.00 4.08 -4.42
CA GLU A 81 15.12 3.30 -3.54
C GLU A 81 14.24 2.39 -4.39
N GLU A 82 14.85 1.48 -5.14
CA GLU A 82 14.13 0.38 -5.81
C GLU A 82 13.39 -0.43 -4.75
N GLU A 83 12.18 0.02 -4.41
CA GLU A 83 11.20 -0.88 -3.81
C GLU A 83 11.15 -2.11 -4.70
N ASN A 84 11.50 -3.26 -4.15
CA ASN A 84 11.53 -4.51 -4.90
C ASN A 84 10.10 -4.89 -5.34
N TRP A 85 9.66 -4.30 -6.44
CA TRP A 85 8.33 -4.52 -7.00
C TRP A 85 7.99 -5.99 -7.16
N LEU A 86 8.99 -6.81 -7.51
CA LEU A 86 8.78 -8.25 -7.65
C LEU A 86 8.39 -8.88 -6.32
N ASP A 87 9.04 -8.53 -5.21
CA ASP A 87 8.72 -9.07 -3.89
C ASP A 87 7.32 -8.63 -3.42
N ARG A 88 6.92 -7.39 -3.74
CA ARG A 88 5.57 -6.88 -3.45
C ARG A 88 4.48 -7.60 -4.24
N LEU A 89 4.76 -7.98 -5.50
CA LEU A 89 3.80 -8.58 -6.42
C LEU A 89 3.81 -10.11 -6.41
N LEU A 90 4.89 -10.74 -5.96
CA LEU A 90 5.01 -12.20 -5.96
C LEU A 90 3.92 -12.93 -5.17
N PRO A 91 3.42 -12.42 -4.02
CA PRO A 91 2.34 -13.08 -3.28
C PRO A 91 1.04 -13.25 -4.07
N LEU A 92 0.80 -12.45 -5.12
CA LEU A 92 -0.35 -12.61 -6.02
C LEU A 92 -0.45 -14.02 -6.61
N ARG A 93 0.71 -14.67 -6.86
CA ARG A 93 0.74 -16.03 -7.37
C ARG A 93 0.09 -17.01 -6.39
N ASP A 94 0.41 -16.89 -5.12
CA ASP A 94 -0.15 -17.76 -4.08
C ASP A 94 -1.63 -17.46 -3.83
N GLU A 95 -2.04 -16.21 -3.92
CA GLU A 95 -3.44 -15.81 -3.86
C GLU A 95 -4.26 -16.46 -4.99
N LEU A 96 -3.75 -16.42 -6.22
CA LEU A 96 -4.35 -17.07 -7.38
C LEU A 96 -4.41 -18.60 -7.23
N LEU A 97 -3.33 -19.23 -6.74
CA LEU A 97 -3.29 -20.65 -6.42
C LEU A 97 -4.32 -21.01 -5.33
N GLY A 98 -4.53 -20.14 -4.35
CA GLY A 98 -5.57 -20.26 -3.34
C GLY A 98 -6.99 -19.94 -3.83
N GLY A 99 -7.18 -19.71 -5.15
CA GLY A 99 -8.47 -19.43 -5.77
C GLY A 99 -8.97 -17.99 -5.56
N ASP A 100 -8.09 -17.05 -5.19
CA ASP A 100 -8.45 -15.64 -5.12
C ASP A 100 -8.46 -15.03 -6.53
N SER A 101 -9.64 -14.66 -7.01
CA SER A 101 -9.81 -14.07 -8.34
C SER A 101 -9.69 -12.54 -8.38
N ARG A 102 -9.44 -11.87 -7.23
CA ARG A 102 -9.27 -10.41 -7.18
C ARG A 102 -8.12 -9.91 -8.08
N PRO A 103 -6.95 -10.57 -8.17
CA PRO A 103 -5.90 -10.14 -9.10
C PRO A 103 -6.33 -10.18 -10.57
N LEU A 104 -7.17 -11.16 -10.95
CA LEU A 104 -7.75 -11.24 -12.30
C LEU A 104 -8.73 -10.10 -12.55
N TYR A 105 -9.57 -9.79 -11.57
CA TYR A 105 -10.53 -8.70 -11.65
C TYR A 105 -9.82 -7.34 -11.75
N LEU A 106 -8.75 -7.11 -10.99
CA LEU A 106 -7.93 -5.91 -11.10
C LEU A 106 -7.30 -5.78 -12.50
N GLY A 107 -6.86 -6.89 -13.09
CA GLY A 107 -6.37 -6.92 -14.47
C GLY A 107 -7.47 -6.60 -15.49
N TRP A 108 -8.69 -7.12 -15.30
CA TRP A 108 -9.84 -6.75 -16.12
C TRP A 108 -10.17 -5.25 -15.98
N LEU A 109 -10.11 -4.71 -14.76
CA LEU A 109 -10.34 -3.29 -14.53
C LEU A 109 -9.26 -2.42 -15.21
N ALA A 110 -8.01 -2.91 -15.28
CA ALA A 110 -6.95 -2.25 -16.05
C ALA A 110 -7.31 -2.14 -17.54
N ARG A 111 -7.90 -3.20 -18.12
CA ARG A 111 -8.38 -3.17 -19.50
C ARG A 111 -9.49 -2.14 -19.70
N VAL A 112 -10.38 -1.98 -18.71
CA VAL A 112 -11.40 -0.92 -18.72
C VAL A 112 -10.74 0.46 -18.72
N CYS A 113 -9.76 0.68 -17.84
CA CYS A 113 -9.04 1.96 -17.73
C CYS A 113 -8.22 2.26 -18.99
N ALA A 114 -7.67 1.24 -19.64
CA ALA A 114 -6.96 1.36 -20.91
C ALA A 114 -7.89 1.60 -22.12
N GLY A 115 -9.21 1.57 -21.92
CA GLY A 115 -10.18 1.77 -23.01
C GLY A 115 -10.33 0.59 -23.99
N GLU A 116 -9.88 -0.61 -23.58
CA GLU A 116 -9.96 -1.84 -24.38
C GLU A 116 -11.40 -2.39 -24.46
N LEU A 117 -12.28 -1.96 -23.55
CA LEU A 117 -13.64 -2.47 -23.39
C LEU A 117 -14.68 -1.35 -23.59
N GLY A 118 -15.80 -1.72 -24.18
CA GLY A 118 -16.91 -0.79 -24.48
C GLY A 118 -18.05 -0.86 -23.45
N ASP A 119 -18.97 0.08 -23.51
CA ASP A 119 -20.10 0.21 -22.59
C ASP A 119 -21.03 -1.02 -22.53
N ALA A 120 -21.10 -1.80 -23.61
CA ALA A 120 -21.90 -3.03 -23.71
C ALA A 120 -21.18 -4.26 -23.10
N ASP A 121 -19.88 -4.18 -22.84
CA ASP A 121 -19.16 -5.29 -22.24
C ASP A 121 -19.66 -5.56 -20.81
N VAL A 122 -19.69 -6.85 -20.48
CA VAL A 122 -20.24 -7.34 -19.22
C VAL A 122 -19.12 -7.62 -18.24
N GLU A 123 -19.31 -7.16 -17.01
CA GLU A 123 -18.42 -7.42 -15.88
C GLU A 123 -18.20 -8.93 -15.66
N PRO A 124 -16.95 -9.38 -15.45
CA PRO A 124 -16.68 -10.76 -15.05
C PRO A 124 -17.27 -11.05 -13.66
N PRO A 125 -17.23 -12.31 -13.19
CA PRO A 125 -17.66 -12.64 -11.85
C PRO A 125 -17.00 -11.74 -10.81
N LEU A 126 -17.81 -11.03 -10.02
CA LEU A 126 -17.35 -10.06 -9.05
C LEU A 126 -16.78 -10.78 -7.82
N PRO A 127 -15.48 -10.66 -7.52
CA PRO A 127 -14.90 -11.30 -6.35
C PRO A 127 -15.33 -10.61 -5.05
N ALA A 128 -15.40 -11.36 -3.97
CA ALA A 128 -15.61 -10.80 -2.64
C ALA A 128 -14.35 -10.08 -2.14
N GLY A 129 -14.54 -9.01 -1.35
CA GLY A 129 -13.45 -8.33 -0.66
C GLY A 129 -12.68 -7.29 -1.47
N LEU A 130 -13.25 -6.75 -2.55
CA LEU A 130 -12.60 -5.64 -3.28
C LEU A 130 -12.44 -4.35 -2.44
N ALA A 131 -13.24 -4.20 -1.38
CA ALA A 131 -13.09 -3.09 -0.44
C ALA A 131 -11.91 -3.27 0.54
N SER A 132 -11.32 -4.46 0.62
CA SER A 132 -10.24 -4.82 1.54
C SER A 132 -9.16 -5.63 0.83
N LEU A 133 -8.39 -4.95 -0.01
CA LEU A 133 -7.31 -5.56 -0.79
C LEU A 133 -6.13 -5.95 0.12
N THR A 134 -5.45 -7.03 -0.22
CA THR A 134 -4.17 -7.42 0.39
C THR A 134 -3.06 -6.43 0.01
N ALA A 135 -1.93 -6.46 0.70
CA ALA A 135 -0.78 -5.63 0.35
C ALA A 135 -0.30 -5.88 -1.09
N ALA A 136 -0.31 -7.14 -1.55
CA ALA A 136 0.08 -7.49 -2.92
C ALA A 136 -0.93 -7.00 -3.96
N GLN A 137 -2.23 -7.06 -3.66
CA GLN A 137 -3.28 -6.52 -4.52
C GLN A 137 -3.23 -4.99 -4.58
N GLN A 138 -2.93 -4.31 -3.46
CA GLN A 138 -2.68 -2.87 -3.45
C GLN A 138 -1.46 -2.51 -4.30
N ALA A 139 -0.38 -3.27 -4.19
CA ALA A 139 0.78 -3.10 -5.05
C ALA A 139 0.44 -3.30 -6.55
N LEU A 140 -0.46 -4.24 -6.88
CA LEU A 140 -0.94 -4.41 -8.26
C LEU A 140 -1.77 -3.22 -8.74
N VAL A 141 -2.62 -2.64 -7.88
CA VAL A 141 -3.37 -1.40 -8.18
C VAL A 141 -2.42 -0.25 -8.49
N GLU A 142 -1.37 -0.08 -7.68
CA GLU A 142 -0.32 0.93 -7.90
C GLU A 142 0.47 0.66 -9.19
N TYR A 143 0.86 -0.60 -9.40
CA TYR A 143 1.60 -1.03 -10.60
C TYR A 143 0.82 -0.74 -11.88
N LEU A 144 -0.47 -1.07 -11.92
CA LEU A 144 -1.37 -0.86 -13.07
C LEU A 144 -1.94 0.56 -13.14
N GLN A 145 -1.66 1.42 -12.16
CA GLN A 145 -2.24 2.77 -12.06
C GLN A 145 -3.77 2.79 -12.21
N LEU A 146 -4.44 1.86 -11.57
CA LEU A 146 -5.89 1.79 -11.66
C LEU A 146 -6.54 3.05 -11.11
N ASP A 147 -7.49 3.58 -11.85
CA ASP A 147 -8.29 4.71 -11.40
C ASP A 147 -9.06 4.32 -10.12
N PRO A 148 -8.81 5.01 -8.99
CA PRO A 148 -9.43 4.67 -7.70
C PRO A 148 -10.95 4.81 -7.71
N ASP A 149 -11.53 5.61 -8.61
CA ASP A 149 -12.98 5.80 -8.70
C ASP A 149 -13.65 4.59 -9.37
N TRP A 150 -12.99 3.95 -10.36
CA TRP A 150 -13.44 2.70 -10.94
C TRP A 150 -13.36 1.55 -9.93
N LEU A 151 -12.26 1.46 -9.19
CA LEU A 151 -12.11 0.45 -8.15
C LEU A 151 -13.15 0.64 -7.04
N ALA A 152 -13.43 1.88 -6.63
CA ALA A 152 -14.44 2.18 -5.62
C ALA A 152 -15.85 1.81 -6.11
N ALA A 153 -16.19 2.09 -7.37
CA ALA A 153 -17.47 1.71 -7.96
C ALA A 153 -17.65 0.19 -8.05
N ALA A 154 -16.57 -0.54 -8.37
CA ALA A 154 -16.56 -2.00 -8.35
C ALA A 154 -16.74 -2.55 -6.93
N ALA A 155 -16.02 -1.99 -5.96
CA ALA A 155 -16.03 -2.42 -4.57
C ALA A 155 -17.38 -2.22 -3.87
N GLN A 156 -18.20 -1.24 -4.30
CA GLN A 156 -19.56 -1.04 -3.75
C GLN A 156 -20.47 -2.26 -3.92
N ALA A 157 -20.34 -3.00 -5.01
CA ALA A 157 -21.13 -4.19 -5.28
C ALA A 157 -20.45 -5.48 -4.83
N SER A 158 -19.16 -5.41 -4.45
CA SER A 158 -18.40 -6.57 -3.99
C SER A 158 -18.89 -7.03 -2.62
N PRO A 159 -19.25 -8.32 -2.44
CA PRO A 159 -19.59 -8.84 -1.13
C PRO A 159 -18.39 -8.66 -0.17
N PRO A 160 -18.66 -8.55 1.14
CA PRO A 160 -17.56 -8.54 2.11
C PRO A 160 -16.83 -9.89 2.07
N GLN A 161 -15.52 -9.86 2.27
CA GLN A 161 -14.75 -11.08 2.40
C GLN A 161 -15.20 -11.80 3.68
N GLN A 162 -15.62 -13.05 3.53
CA GLN A 162 -15.93 -13.86 4.71
C GLN A 162 -14.64 -14.05 5.52
N ALA A 163 -14.75 -13.86 6.84
CA ALA A 163 -13.63 -14.14 7.73
C ALA A 163 -13.29 -15.64 7.59
N SER A 164 -12.13 -15.94 7.04
CA SER A 164 -11.60 -17.30 7.08
C SER A 164 -11.33 -17.66 8.55
N SER A 165 -11.53 -18.94 8.90
CA SER A 165 -10.96 -19.54 10.12
C SER A 165 -9.48 -19.15 10.23
N SER A 166 -8.93 -19.08 11.45
CA SER A 166 -7.52 -18.70 11.61
C SER A 166 -6.67 -19.59 10.70
N GLU A 167 -5.59 -19.03 10.13
CA GLU A 167 -4.71 -19.77 9.22
C GLU A 167 -4.19 -21.05 9.89
N GLU A 168 -3.95 -21.00 11.20
CA GLU A 168 -3.54 -22.15 12.01
C GLU A 168 -4.60 -23.25 12.05
N GLU A 169 -5.88 -22.90 12.20
CA GLU A 169 -6.99 -23.86 12.17
C GLU A 169 -7.14 -24.49 10.78
N ALA A 170 -7.02 -23.68 9.73
CA ALA A 170 -7.08 -24.17 8.35
C ALA A 170 -5.95 -25.15 8.03
N VAL A 171 -4.71 -24.83 8.45
CA VAL A 171 -3.55 -25.71 8.31
C VAL A 171 -3.73 -26.99 9.10
N SER A 172 -4.23 -26.92 10.34
CA SER A 172 -4.48 -28.09 11.18
C SER A 172 -5.53 -29.03 10.56
N LEU A 173 -6.60 -28.46 10.02
CA LEU A 173 -7.65 -29.20 9.33
C LEU A 173 -7.10 -29.88 8.06
N TRP A 174 -6.34 -29.16 7.25
CA TRP A 174 -5.72 -29.70 6.05
C TRP A 174 -4.74 -30.84 6.38
N LEU A 175 -3.91 -30.70 7.42
CA LEU A 175 -2.98 -31.74 7.84
C LEU A 175 -3.71 -33.02 8.29
N ALA A 176 -4.84 -32.88 8.97
CA ALA A 176 -5.65 -34.01 9.41
C ALA A 176 -6.25 -34.80 8.23
N GLU A 177 -6.43 -34.19 7.08
CA GLU A 177 -6.96 -34.83 5.88
C GLU A 177 -5.88 -35.45 4.98
N GLN A 178 -4.58 -35.17 5.26
CA GLN A 178 -3.50 -35.72 4.44
C GLN A 178 -3.31 -37.22 4.67
N THR A 179 -3.00 -37.93 3.58
CA THR A 179 -2.66 -39.35 3.70
C THR A 179 -1.24 -39.50 4.31
N PRO A 180 -0.98 -40.55 5.11
CA PRO A 180 0.35 -40.82 5.63
C PRO A 180 1.42 -40.93 4.53
N GLU A 181 1.03 -41.42 3.34
CA GLU A 181 1.90 -41.55 2.17
C GLU A 181 2.36 -40.19 1.63
N ALA A 182 1.43 -39.24 1.51
CA ALA A 182 1.72 -37.86 1.05
C ALA A 182 2.66 -37.14 2.03
N LEU A 183 2.43 -37.28 3.33
CA LEU A 183 3.30 -36.72 4.37
C LEU A 183 4.71 -37.34 4.33
N ARG A 184 4.80 -38.70 4.20
CA ARG A 184 6.08 -39.38 4.08
C ARG A 184 6.86 -38.95 2.83
N ALA A 185 6.17 -38.75 1.69
CA ALA A 185 6.81 -38.28 0.47
C ALA A 185 7.42 -36.88 0.66
N SER A 186 6.70 -35.97 1.29
CA SER A 186 7.21 -34.62 1.60
C SER A 186 8.41 -34.67 2.56
N VAL A 187 8.37 -35.50 3.60
CA VAL A 187 9.49 -35.68 4.54
C VAL A 187 10.70 -36.33 3.83
N ALA A 188 10.49 -37.30 2.94
CA ALA A 188 11.55 -37.93 2.18
C ALA A 188 12.30 -36.92 1.29
N LEU A 189 11.59 -35.98 0.66
CA LEU A 189 12.21 -34.89 -0.11
C LEU A 189 13.07 -33.97 0.78
N LEU A 190 12.59 -33.64 2.00
CA LEU A 190 13.36 -32.84 2.94
C LEU A 190 14.66 -33.56 3.35
N LEU A 191 14.59 -34.86 3.67
CA LEU A 191 15.75 -35.68 4.04
C LEU A 191 16.75 -35.87 2.89
N ALA A 192 16.25 -35.85 1.65
CA ALA A 192 17.09 -35.88 0.44
C ALA A 192 17.73 -34.53 0.07
N GLY A 193 17.59 -33.49 0.92
CA GLY A 193 18.13 -32.15 0.65
C GLY A 193 17.35 -31.35 -0.41
N ARG A 194 16.16 -31.85 -0.83
CA ARG A 194 15.27 -31.21 -1.84
C ARG A 194 14.19 -30.37 -1.15
N ALA A 195 14.63 -29.50 -0.22
CA ALA A 195 13.72 -28.74 0.65
C ALA A 195 12.80 -27.80 -0.16
N GLN A 196 13.28 -27.17 -1.22
CA GLN A 196 12.47 -26.29 -2.05
C GLN A 196 11.33 -27.05 -2.75
N GLU A 197 11.58 -28.23 -3.28
CA GLU A 197 10.55 -29.05 -3.92
C GLU A 197 9.50 -29.52 -2.90
N ALA A 198 9.94 -29.93 -1.72
CA ALA A 198 9.01 -30.30 -0.64
C ALA A 198 8.12 -29.11 -0.25
N GLN A 199 8.71 -27.95 -0.03
CA GLN A 199 7.99 -26.74 0.34
C GLN A 199 6.99 -26.32 -0.74
N GLN A 200 7.41 -26.31 -2.00
CA GLN A 200 6.53 -25.96 -3.13
C GLN A 200 5.37 -26.95 -3.27
N GLY A 201 5.64 -28.25 -3.16
CA GLY A 201 4.62 -29.29 -3.26
C GLY A 201 3.59 -29.21 -2.15
N VAL A 202 4.02 -29.04 -0.91
CA VAL A 202 3.16 -28.90 0.27
C VAL A 202 2.31 -27.64 0.14
N ARG A 203 2.92 -26.50 -0.20
CA ARG A 203 2.21 -25.23 -0.37
C ARG A 203 1.17 -25.29 -1.48
N GLN A 204 1.52 -25.86 -2.62
CA GLN A 204 0.60 -26.02 -3.74
C GLN A 204 -0.59 -26.93 -3.39
N ALA A 205 -0.35 -28.06 -2.70
CA ALA A 205 -1.41 -28.95 -2.25
C ALA A 205 -2.36 -28.27 -1.24
N TYR A 206 -1.80 -27.47 -0.30
CA TYR A 206 -2.59 -26.71 0.65
C TYR A 206 -3.47 -25.65 -0.04
N LEU A 207 -2.92 -24.89 -0.97
CA LEU A 207 -3.65 -23.85 -1.70
C LEU A 207 -4.75 -24.46 -2.61
N ALA A 208 -4.47 -25.60 -3.24
CA ALA A 208 -5.49 -26.35 -4.00
C ALA A 208 -6.64 -26.82 -3.09
N TRP A 209 -6.32 -27.30 -1.90
CA TRP A 209 -7.32 -27.71 -0.91
C TRP A 209 -8.17 -26.52 -0.43
N GLN A 210 -7.56 -25.35 -0.19
CA GLN A 210 -8.26 -24.12 0.15
C GLN A 210 -9.19 -23.68 -0.99
N SER A 211 -8.70 -23.71 -2.22
CA SER A 211 -9.46 -23.33 -3.41
C SER A 211 -10.70 -24.20 -3.59
N ALA A 212 -10.57 -25.52 -3.40
CA ALA A 212 -11.69 -26.45 -3.51
C ALA A 212 -12.78 -26.23 -2.43
N ARG A 213 -12.44 -25.59 -1.31
CA ARG A 213 -13.36 -25.29 -0.20
C ARG A 213 -13.91 -23.86 -0.22
N ARG A 214 -13.42 -23.01 -1.09
CA ARG A 214 -14.04 -21.70 -1.25
C ARG A 214 -15.48 -21.89 -1.73
N PRO A 215 -16.45 -21.26 -1.04
CA PRO A 215 -17.82 -21.27 -1.53
C PRO A 215 -17.82 -20.65 -2.92
N SER A 216 -18.45 -21.32 -3.86
CA SER A 216 -18.71 -20.75 -5.18
C SER A 216 -19.44 -19.42 -4.95
N ALA A 217 -18.88 -18.34 -5.48
CA ALA A 217 -19.53 -17.05 -5.37
C ALA A 217 -20.94 -17.19 -5.95
N GLU A 218 -21.98 -16.88 -5.16
CA GLU A 218 -23.33 -16.77 -5.69
C GLU A 218 -23.26 -15.88 -6.93
N ALA A 219 -23.90 -16.34 -8.00
CA ALA A 219 -23.86 -15.60 -9.28
C ALA A 219 -24.62 -14.29 -9.12
N LEU A 220 -23.93 -13.25 -8.66
CA LEU A 220 -24.47 -11.91 -8.61
C LEU A 220 -24.84 -11.46 -10.05
N PRO A 221 -25.91 -10.69 -10.22
CA PRO A 221 -26.26 -10.15 -11.52
C PRO A 221 -25.08 -9.33 -12.05
N ARG A 222 -24.57 -9.71 -13.23
CA ARG A 222 -23.45 -9.04 -13.87
C ARG A 222 -23.88 -7.69 -14.41
N ARG A 223 -23.09 -6.66 -14.13
CA ARG A 223 -23.33 -5.31 -14.62
C ARG A 223 -22.68 -5.10 -15.98
N SER A 224 -23.24 -4.23 -16.82
CA SER A 224 -22.54 -3.69 -17.98
C SER A 224 -21.55 -2.59 -17.55
N LEU A 225 -20.53 -2.31 -18.35
CA LEU A 225 -19.61 -1.20 -18.09
C LEU A 225 -20.35 0.14 -17.99
N ALA A 226 -21.41 0.36 -18.78
CA ALA A 226 -22.24 1.54 -18.64
C ALA A 226 -22.87 1.68 -17.26
N GLN A 227 -23.31 0.56 -16.65
CA GLN A 227 -23.85 0.55 -15.29
C GLN A 227 -22.79 0.87 -14.23
N ILE A 228 -21.59 0.30 -14.36
CA ILE A 228 -20.48 0.61 -13.45
C ILE A 228 -20.10 2.09 -13.57
N ARG A 229 -19.97 2.59 -14.80
CA ARG A 229 -19.62 3.99 -15.11
C ARG A 229 -20.63 4.97 -14.50
N SER A 230 -21.93 4.66 -14.54
CA SER A 230 -22.95 5.51 -13.91
C SER A 230 -22.81 5.62 -12.39
N GLY A 231 -22.20 4.63 -11.74
CA GLY A 231 -21.94 4.64 -10.30
C GLY A 231 -20.65 5.37 -9.89
N ILE A 232 -19.76 5.72 -10.85
CA ILE A 232 -18.43 6.28 -10.52
C ILE A 232 -18.53 7.61 -9.75
N ALA A 233 -19.45 8.50 -10.17
CA ALA A 233 -19.58 9.80 -9.50
C ALA A 233 -19.94 9.65 -8.02
N GLN A 234 -20.88 8.75 -7.70
CA GLN A 234 -21.27 8.46 -6.33
C GLN A 234 -20.12 7.76 -5.55
N ALA A 235 -19.44 6.83 -6.18
CA ALA A 235 -18.30 6.15 -5.59
C ALA A 235 -17.17 7.11 -5.24
N ARG A 236 -16.89 8.05 -6.14
CA ARG A 236 -15.91 9.12 -5.94
C ARG A 236 -16.26 10.00 -4.75
N GLU A 237 -17.51 10.46 -4.67
CA GLU A 237 -17.98 11.28 -3.55
C GLU A 237 -17.79 10.55 -2.21
N GLN A 238 -18.25 9.31 -2.12
CA GLN A 238 -18.12 8.49 -0.91
C GLN A 238 -16.65 8.23 -0.56
N ARG A 239 -15.78 7.98 -1.54
CA ARG A 239 -14.33 7.80 -1.31
C ARG A 239 -13.72 9.07 -0.74
N LEU A 240 -13.98 10.23 -1.36
CA LEU A 240 -13.47 11.52 -0.89
C LEU A 240 -13.96 11.86 0.52
N GLU A 241 -15.19 11.54 0.86
CA GLU A 241 -15.72 11.72 2.22
C GLU A 241 -15.00 10.83 3.24
N ARG A 242 -14.78 9.54 2.90
CA ARG A 242 -14.03 8.62 3.76
C ARG A 242 -12.59 9.08 3.96
N GLU A 243 -11.92 9.53 2.90
CA GLU A 243 -10.55 10.06 2.97
C GLU A 243 -10.49 11.31 3.87
N LYS A 244 -11.41 12.24 3.71
CA LYS A 244 -11.51 13.44 4.57
C LYS A 244 -11.73 13.05 6.04
N ALA A 245 -12.63 12.11 6.30
CA ALA A 245 -12.88 11.62 7.66
C ALA A 245 -11.64 10.96 8.27
N ALA A 246 -10.94 10.11 7.49
CA ALA A 246 -9.70 9.46 7.93
C ALA A 246 -8.59 10.48 8.22
N GLN A 247 -8.41 11.49 7.36
CA GLN A 247 -7.46 12.58 7.56
C GLN A 247 -7.81 13.40 8.81
N ALA A 248 -9.08 13.70 9.04
CA ALA A 248 -9.52 14.41 10.24
C ALA A 248 -9.21 13.64 11.53
N VAL A 249 -9.43 12.32 11.54
CA VAL A 249 -9.08 11.44 12.67
C VAL A 249 -7.57 11.42 12.91
N LEU A 250 -6.77 11.33 11.84
CA LEU A 250 -5.31 11.35 11.94
C LEU A 250 -4.81 12.69 12.49
N ALA A 251 -5.32 13.80 11.95
CA ALA A 251 -5.00 15.15 12.41
C ALA A 251 -5.37 15.35 13.90
N ALA A 252 -6.54 14.84 14.31
CA ALA A 252 -6.96 14.89 15.71
C ALA A 252 -6.01 14.09 16.63
N LYS A 253 -5.59 12.89 16.21
CA LYS A 253 -4.61 12.08 16.95
C LYS A 253 -3.26 12.77 17.06
N GLN A 254 -2.76 13.35 15.96
CA GLN A 254 -1.51 14.11 15.97
C GLN A 254 -1.58 15.33 16.88
N LYS A 255 -2.69 16.07 16.82
CA LYS A 255 -2.94 17.22 17.72
C LYS A 255 -2.95 16.79 19.19
N ALA A 256 -3.70 15.74 19.55
CA ALA A 256 -3.74 15.22 20.91
C ALA A 256 -2.36 14.74 21.38
N ALA A 257 -1.60 14.04 20.54
CA ALA A 257 -0.23 13.63 20.84
C ALA A 257 0.69 14.85 21.08
N ARG A 258 0.56 15.90 20.26
CA ARG A 258 1.33 17.14 20.41
C ARG A 258 0.96 17.85 21.73
N GLU A 259 -0.32 17.94 22.07
CA GLU A 259 -0.77 18.53 23.35
C GLU A 259 -0.17 17.81 24.56
N VAL A 260 -0.18 16.47 24.55
CA VAL A 260 0.46 15.66 25.60
C VAL A 260 1.97 15.94 25.69
N GLN A 261 2.65 16.08 24.54
CA GLN A 261 4.08 16.43 24.52
C GLN A 261 4.33 17.83 25.10
N LEU A 262 3.50 18.82 24.73
CA LEU A 262 3.63 20.19 25.26
C LEU A 262 3.44 20.23 26.78
N VAL A 263 2.45 19.53 27.33
CA VAL A 263 2.24 19.43 28.80
C VAL A 263 3.45 18.79 29.49
N LYS A 264 4.00 17.70 28.93
CA LYS A 264 5.21 17.06 29.47
C LYS A 264 6.42 17.98 29.40
N LEU A 265 6.56 18.75 28.34
CA LEU A 265 7.66 19.72 28.20
C LEU A 265 7.53 20.87 29.19
N ALA A 266 6.34 21.40 29.35
CA ALA A 266 6.08 22.43 30.37
C ALA A 266 6.40 21.97 31.81
N ALA A 267 6.05 20.72 32.15
CA ALA A 267 6.36 20.15 33.46
C ALA A 267 7.87 20.06 33.77
N ARG A 268 8.72 19.87 32.73
CA ARG A 268 10.18 19.85 32.89
C ARG A 268 10.87 21.17 32.48
N SER A 269 10.13 22.27 32.44
CA SER A 269 10.62 23.58 31.97
C SER A 269 11.93 24.02 32.62
N ALA A 270 12.11 23.75 33.93
CA ALA A 270 13.34 24.09 34.65
C ALA A 270 14.59 23.41 34.04
N GLN A 271 14.47 22.12 33.67
CA GLN A 271 15.57 21.39 33.03
C GLN A 271 15.86 21.94 31.61
N VAL A 272 14.81 22.25 30.86
CA VAL A 272 14.94 22.80 29.51
C VAL A 272 15.64 24.15 29.53
N TRP A 273 15.34 25.02 30.52
CA TRP A 273 16.03 26.28 30.69
C TRP A 273 17.54 26.09 30.98
N GLN A 274 17.92 25.07 31.76
CA GLN A 274 19.32 24.72 31.98
C GLN A 274 20.02 24.25 30.70
N GLU A 275 19.34 23.43 29.91
CA GLU A 275 19.84 22.95 28.61
C GLU A 275 20.04 24.11 27.62
N ILE A 276 19.12 25.08 27.61
CA ILE A 276 19.24 26.31 26.80
C ILE A 276 20.47 27.11 27.22
N ASP A 277 20.64 27.35 28.54
CA ASP A 277 21.79 28.10 29.06
C ASP A 277 23.11 27.40 28.72
N THR A 278 23.19 26.08 28.92
CA THR A 278 24.36 25.28 28.58
C THR A 278 24.69 25.35 27.08
N SER A 279 23.67 25.31 26.20
CA SER A 279 23.85 25.44 24.77
C SER A 279 24.35 26.82 24.38
N LEU A 280 23.87 27.88 25.05
CA LEU A 280 24.33 29.24 24.85
C LEU A 280 25.76 29.45 25.33
N GLN A 281 26.16 28.84 26.47
CA GLN A 281 27.52 28.92 26.98
C GLN A 281 28.59 28.43 26.00
N ARG A 282 28.26 27.45 25.15
CA ARG A 282 29.17 26.94 24.10
C ARG A 282 29.59 27.99 23.10
N GLY A 283 28.81 29.05 22.89
CA GLY A 283 29.12 30.20 22.05
C GLY A 283 29.26 29.90 20.55
N SER A 284 28.84 28.76 20.07
CA SER A 284 28.91 28.31 18.69
C SER A 284 27.60 28.48 17.92
N GLY A 285 27.65 28.56 16.58
CA GLY A 285 26.45 28.63 15.74
C GLY A 285 25.49 27.46 15.99
N VAL A 286 26.03 26.26 16.12
CA VAL A 286 25.26 25.03 16.44
C VAL A 286 24.61 25.13 17.82
N GLY A 287 25.32 25.68 18.83
CA GLY A 287 24.76 25.90 20.18
C GLY A 287 23.61 26.89 20.16
N TYR A 288 23.69 27.97 19.35
CA TYR A 288 22.60 28.94 19.21
C TYR A 288 21.39 28.36 18.49
N ASP A 289 21.58 27.51 17.50
CA ASP A 289 20.48 26.85 16.78
C ASP A 289 19.78 25.83 17.68
N GLN A 290 20.53 25.09 18.50
CA GLN A 290 19.98 24.17 19.50
C GLN A 290 19.18 24.92 20.56
N ALA A 291 19.74 26.02 21.10
CA ALA A 291 19.05 26.85 22.08
C ALA A 291 17.77 27.46 21.53
N LEU A 292 17.79 27.90 20.25
CA LEU A 292 16.61 28.46 19.58
C LEU A 292 15.48 27.42 19.46
N ARG A 293 15.80 26.18 19.02
CA ARG A 293 14.81 25.11 18.94
C ARG A 293 14.15 24.83 20.30
N LEU A 294 14.96 24.69 21.33
CA LEU A 294 14.46 24.43 22.69
C LEU A 294 13.59 25.58 23.21
N ILE A 295 13.95 26.82 22.94
CA ILE A 295 13.21 27.98 23.44
C ILE A 295 11.88 28.19 22.72
N VAL A 296 11.83 27.91 21.41
CA VAL A 296 10.58 27.93 20.63
C VAL A 296 9.63 26.85 21.13
N GLU A 297 10.11 25.61 21.30
CA GLU A 297 9.29 24.51 21.82
C GLU A 297 8.80 24.79 23.25
N LEU A 298 9.65 25.37 24.10
CA LEU A 298 9.30 25.71 25.46
C LEU A 298 8.29 26.86 25.52
N HIS A 299 8.40 27.85 24.63
CA HIS A 299 7.42 28.92 24.47
C HIS A 299 6.03 28.35 24.15
N ASP A 300 5.96 27.46 23.14
CA ASP A 300 4.71 26.79 22.75
C ASP A 300 4.13 25.97 23.92
N ALA A 301 4.99 25.26 24.65
CA ALA A 301 4.57 24.46 25.81
C ALA A 301 4.02 25.31 26.96
N LEU A 302 4.72 26.37 27.33
CA LEU A 302 4.29 27.26 28.42
C LEU A 302 3.06 28.09 28.02
N LYS A 303 2.95 28.49 26.78
CA LYS A 303 1.75 29.14 26.23
C LYS A 303 0.54 28.19 26.28
N HIS A 304 0.73 26.92 25.92
CA HIS A 304 -0.34 25.90 25.95
C HIS A 304 -0.90 25.70 27.37
N VAL A 305 -0.05 25.75 28.40
CA VAL A 305 -0.49 25.63 29.83
C VAL A 305 -0.80 26.97 30.48
N GLY A 306 -0.87 28.08 29.75
CA GLY A 306 -1.22 29.41 30.27
C GLY A 306 -0.13 30.07 31.08
N GLN A 307 1.14 29.68 30.97
CA GLN A 307 2.30 30.22 31.68
C GLN A 307 3.20 31.12 30.83
N GLU A 308 2.63 31.83 29.88
CA GLU A 308 3.37 32.70 28.94
C GLU A 308 4.13 33.83 29.67
N SER A 309 3.53 34.39 30.73
CA SER A 309 4.19 35.45 31.55
C SER A 309 5.45 34.93 32.24
N ALA A 310 5.42 33.67 32.72
CA ALA A 310 6.58 33.06 33.36
C ALA A 310 7.70 32.81 32.34
N PHE A 311 7.34 32.43 31.12
CA PHE A 311 8.28 32.30 30.00
C PHE A 311 8.96 33.65 29.70
N GLN A 312 8.19 34.72 29.54
CA GLN A 312 8.71 36.04 29.25
C GLN A 312 9.67 36.55 30.32
N LEU A 313 9.32 36.41 31.62
CA LEU A 313 10.20 36.78 32.73
C LEU A 313 11.55 36.02 32.66
N ARG A 314 11.48 34.72 32.41
CA ARG A 314 12.69 33.89 32.35
C ARG A 314 13.54 34.21 31.11
N LEU A 315 12.89 34.52 29.98
CA LEU A 315 13.58 34.97 28.75
C LEU A 315 14.30 36.31 29.01
N LEU A 316 13.69 37.27 29.72
CA LEU A 316 14.35 38.51 30.09
C LEU A 316 15.61 38.24 30.93
N THR A 317 15.53 37.35 31.93
CA THR A 317 16.67 36.96 32.76
C THR A 317 17.79 36.37 31.90
N LEU A 318 17.45 35.49 30.95
CA LEU A 318 18.40 34.91 30.02
C LEU A 318 19.06 35.96 29.10
N MET A 319 18.29 36.96 28.68
CA MET A 319 18.78 38.08 27.89
C MET A 319 19.72 39.02 28.65
N GLN A 320 19.59 39.17 29.95
CA GLN A 320 20.55 39.92 30.78
C GLN A 320 21.95 39.28 30.69
N VAL A 321 22.02 37.95 30.65
CA VAL A 321 23.30 37.21 30.61
C VAL A 321 23.85 37.10 29.19
N HIS A 322 23.00 36.81 28.19
CA HIS A 322 23.42 36.47 26.84
C HIS A 322 23.05 37.52 25.75
N GLY A 323 22.41 38.63 26.15
CA GLY A 323 21.92 39.68 25.24
C GLY A 323 23.01 40.45 24.45
N THR A 324 24.26 40.37 24.87
CA THR A 324 25.39 40.96 24.14
C THR A 324 25.80 40.19 22.89
N ARG A 325 25.33 38.96 22.72
CA ARG A 325 25.68 38.06 21.63
C ARG A 325 24.83 38.35 20.38
N LYS A 326 25.30 39.17 19.47
CA LYS A 326 24.54 39.64 18.31
C LYS A 326 23.90 38.53 17.49
N ALA A 327 24.60 37.41 17.26
CA ALA A 327 24.09 36.25 16.49
C ALA A 327 22.92 35.51 17.17
N TRP A 328 22.89 35.47 18.49
CA TRP A 328 21.80 34.92 19.28
C TRP A 328 20.56 35.83 19.23
N VAL A 329 20.79 37.12 19.48
CA VAL A 329 19.71 38.14 19.46
C VAL A 329 19.03 38.19 18.07
N ALA A 330 19.81 38.10 16.99
CA ALA A 330 19.26 38.05 15.64
C ALA A 330 18.33 36.87 15.42
N ARG A 331 18.69 35.66 15.90
CA ARG A 331 17.86 34.48 15.80
C ARG A 331 16.55 34.60 16.59
N LEU A 332 16.59 35.14 17.80
CA LEU A 332 15.38 35.37 18.61
C LEU A 332 14.45 36.41 17.96
N LYS A 333 15.00 37.45 17.35
CA LYS A 333 14.22 38.43 16.59
C LYS A 333 13.55 37.78 15.37
N GLN A 334 14.30 36.97 14.64
CA GLN A 334 13.77 36.24 13.47
C GLN A 334 12.66 35.26 13.87
N ALA A 335 12.76 34.63 15.03
CA ALA A 335 11.72 33.76 15.59
C ALA A 335 10.53 34.54 16.22
N GLY A 336 10.53 35.85 16.20
CA GLY A 336 9.44 36.69 16.74
C GLY A 336 9.32 36.72 18.28
N LEU A 337 10.31 36.14 18.99
CA LEU A 337 10.26 36.03 20.45
C LEU A 337 10.66 37.31 21.17
N LEU A 338 11.27 38.28 20.53
CA LEU A 338 11.69 39.58 21.07
C LEU A 338 10.76 40.73 20.69
N THR A 339 9.78 40.56 19.83
CA THR A 339 8.82 41.62 19.47
C THR A 339 7.79 41.90 20.54
N SER A 340 7.63 40.98 21.49
CA SER A 340 6.71 41.14 22.65
C SER A 340 7.34 41.82 23.87
N ILE A 341 8.63 42.21 23.78
CA ILE A 341 9.36 42.91 24.87
C ILE A 341 9.69 44.32 24.37
N ALA A 342 8.69 45.15 24.20
CA ALA A 342 8.88 46.62 24.16
C ALA A 342 8.96 47.15 25.59
N PRO A 343 9.83 48.14 25.89
CA PRO A 343 10.12 48.63 27.22
C PRO A 343 8.93 49.25 27.90
#